data_daf91a99c570aa247f9983751cf9a71a
#
_entry.id   daf91a99c570aa247f9983751cf9a71a
#
_cell.length_a   1.000
_cell.length_b   1.000
_cell.length_c   1.000
_cell.angle_alpha   90.00
_cell.angle_beta   90.00
_cell.angle_gamma   90.00
#
_symmetry.space_group_name_H-M   'P 1'
#
loop_
_entity.id
_entity.type
_entity.pdbx_description
1 polymer ?
#
loop_
_entity_poly.entity_id
_entity_poly.type
_entity_poly.pdbx_seq_one_letter_code
_entity_poly.pdbx_strand_id
1 'polypeptide(L)'
;LPICFGNINTTVIGDYRQPKVRLPGAGGAPEIAGSAKEVLIILKQSHRTFVDKLAFVTSVGHGEGGDSRQRLGLPGKGPVAIITDLCIMEPEAGSNEFVVTSLHPGVTREQVVEATGWAIRFAERVAETPAPSEVELAALRDLEARTAAAHGQKGSDE
;
A
#
# COMPACT_ATOMS: atom_id res chain seq x y z
N LEU A 1 -11.50 -3.00 10.59
CA LEU A 1 -11.79 -2.47 9.25
C LEU A 1 -11.12 -3.34 8.19
N PRO A 2 -11.74 -3.54 7.02
CA PRO A 2 -11.14 -4.28 5.92
C PRO A 2 -9.95 -3.53 5.31
N ILE A 3 -8.94 -4.28 4.84
CA ILE A 3 -7.77 -3.68 4.18
C ILE A 3 -8.09 -3.25 2.73
N CYS A 4 -9.11 -3.86 2.12
CA CYS A 4 -9.55 -3.53 0.77
C CYS A 4 -9.97 -2.05 0.58
N PHE A 5 -10.07 -1.29 1.66
CA PHE A 5 -10.28 0.17 1.66
C PHE A 5 -9.00 0.97 1.95
N GLY A 6 -7.82 0.37 1.82
CA GLY A 6 -6.54 1.03 2.03
C GLY A 6 -6.23 1.40 3.47
N ASN A 7 -6.88 0.78 4.45
CA ASN A 7 -6.53 0.94 5.85
C ASN A 7 -5.24 0.19 6.16
N ILE A 8 -4.40 0.74 7.05
CA ILE A 8 -3.07 0.20 7.34
C ILE A 8 -2.92 -0.06 8.85
N ASN A 9 -2.30 -1.19 9.17
CA ASN A 9 -1.90 -1.54 10.53
C ASN A 9 -0.37 -1.67 10.62
N THR A 10 0.26 -0.76 11.36
CA THR A 10 1.68 -0.81 11.73
C THR A 10 1.89 -0.87 13.24
N THR A 11 0.84 -1.15 14.01
CA THR A 11 0.88 -1.08 15.47
C THR A 11 0.92 -2.45 16.13
N VAL A 12 -0.02 -3.37 15.80
CA VAL A 12 -0.17 -4.62 16.55
C VAL A 12 -0.84 -5.72 15.74
N ILE A 13 -0.37 -6.95 15.94
CA ILE A 13 -1.07 -8.16 15.50
C ILE A 13 -1.68 -8.83 16.73
N GLY A 14 -2.97 -9.14 16.69
CA GLY A 14 -3.75 -9.66 17.79
C GLY A 14 -4.42 -8.56 18.62
N ASP A 15 -4.76 -8.87 19.86
CA ASP A 15 -5.38 -7.92 20.78
C ASP A 15 -4.40 -6.78 21.16
N TYR A 16 -4.88 -5.54 21.26
CA TYR A 16 -4.04 -4.39 21.59
C TYR A 16 -3.40 -4.49 22.97
N ARG A 17 -4.12 -5.04 23.95
CA ARG A 17 -3.65 -5.16 25.34
C ARG A 17 -2.80 -6.41 25.56
N GLN A 18 -3.08 -7.49 24.80
CA GLN A 18 -2.33 -8.75 24.82
C GLN A 18 -1.88 -9.13 23.39
N PRO A 19 -0.91 -8.40 22.84
CA PRO A 19 -0.51 -8.57 21.45
C PRO A 19 0.26 -9.86 21.22
N LYS A 20 -0.01 -10.51 20.08
CA LYS A 20 0.86 -11.59 19.58
C LYS A 20 2.19 -11.01 19.09
N VAL A 21 2.13 -9.84 18.41
CA VAL A 21 3.30 -9.13 17.90
C VAL A 21 3.06 -7.62 18.00
N ARG A 22 4.05 -6.88 18.51
CA ARG A 22 4.13 -5.43 18.35
C ARG A 22 4.86 -5.12 17.06
N LEU A 23 4.26 -4.27 16.25
CA LEU A 23 4.85 -3.73 15.03
C LEU A 23 5.58 -2.40 15.35
N PRO A 24 6.30 -1.79 14.40
CA PRO A 24 7.10 -0.58 14.66
C PRO A 24 6.33 0.59 15.25
N GLY A 25 5.01 0.66 15.07
CA GLY A 25 4.17 1.74 15.59
C GLY A 25 3.70 2.70 14.50
N ALA A 26 3.18 3.84 14.94
CA ALA A 26 2.51 4.80 14.08
C ALA A 26 3.45 5.87 13.50
N GLY A 27 4.37 6.42 14.32
CA GLY A 27 5.08 7.64 13.96
C GLY A 27 4.09 8.74 13.54
N GLY A 28 4.39 9.47 12.48
CA GLY A 28 3.49 10.47 11.88
C GLY A 28 2.53 9.92 10.81
N ALA A 29 2.49 8.60 10.61
CA ALA A 29 1.70 8.01 9.52
C ALA A 29 0.18 8.26 9.62
N PRO A 30 -0.47 8.26 10.82
CA PRO A 30 -1.90 8.56 10.93
C PRO A 30 -2.25 9.99 10.50
N GLU A 31 -1.44 10.98 10.88
CA GLU A 31 -1.63 12.37 10.53
C GLU A 31 -1.45 12.59 9.02
N ILE A 32 -0.44 11.94 8.42
CA ILE A 32 -0.20 12.00 6.98
C ILE A 32 -1.38 11.37 6.23
N ALA A 33 -1.79 10.16 6.62
CA ALA A 33 -2.92 9.46 5.99
C ALA A 33 -4.25 10.22 6.15
N GLY A 34 -4.42 10.92 7.28
CA GLY A 34 -5.60 11.72 7.57
C GLY A 34 -5.64 13.05 6.82
N SER A 35 -4.50 13.75 6.69
CA SER A 35 -4.43 15.16 6.30
C SER A 35 -3.88 15.41 4.91
N ALA A 36 -3.13 14.47 4.32
CA ALA A 36 -2.56 14.64 2.99
C ALA A 36 -3.66 14.76 1.93
N LYS A 37 -3.40 15.57 0.89
CA LYS A 37 -4.32 15.72 -0.24
C LYS A 37 -4.62 14.38 -0.92
N GLU A 38 -3.59 13.58 -1.13
CA GLU A 38 -3.63 12.24 -1.71
C GLU A 38 -2.56 11.36 -1.07
N VAL A 39 -2.79 10.08 -0.98
CA VAL A 39 -1.86 9.09 -0.43
C VAL A 39 -1.61 8.01 -1.46
N LEU A 40 -0.36 7.66 -1.69
CA LEU A 40 0.05 6.47 -2.44
C LEU A 40 0.57 5.43 -1.46
N ILE A 41 0.07 4.21 -1.56
CA ILE A 41 0.52 3.09 -0.73
C ILE A 41 1.39 2.18 -1.59
N ILE A 42 2.65 1.99 -1.19
CA ILE A 42 3.61 1.15 -1.93
C ILE A 42 4.08 0.05 -1.00
N LEU A 43 3.85 -1.21 -1.36
CA LEU A 43 4.26 -2.35 -0.54
C LEU A 43 4.34 -3.66 -1.35
N LYS A 44 5.05 -4.65 -0.80
CA LYS A 44 5.08 -6.00 -1.37
C LYS A 44 3.77 -6.73 -1.06
N GLN A 45 3.16 -7.36 -2.09
CA GLN A 45 1.93 -8.12 -1.94
C GLN A 45 2.19 -9.51 -1.40
N SER A 46 1.46 -9.88 -0.36
CA SER A 46 1.51 -11.22 0.24
C SER A 46 0.35 -11.39 1.22
N HIS A 47 -0.03 -12.62 1.56
CA HIS A 47 -1.02 -12.91 2.60
C HIS A 47 -0.70 -12.29 3.99
N ARG A 48 0.56 -11.91 4.25
CA ARG A 48 0.96 -11.26 5.51
C ARG A 48 0.66 -9.76 5.49
N THR A 49 0.70 -9.13 4.32
CA THR A 49 0.46 -7.70 4.12
C THR A 49 -0.97 -7.42 3.64
N PHE A 50 -1.57 -8.34 2.87
CA PHE A 50 -2.91 -8.24 2.31
C PHE A 50 -3.86 -9.19 3.03
N VAL A 51 -4.22 -8.86 4.28
CA VAL A 51 -5.12 -9.66 5.12
C VAL A 51 -6.58 -9.24 4.91
N ASP A 52 -7.53 -10.15 5.10
CA ASP A 52 -8.96 -9.85 4.98
C ASP A 52 -9.40 -8.79 6.00
N LYS A 53 -8.93 -8.90 7.25
CA LYS A 53 -9.32 -8.00 8.34
C LYS A 53 -8.12 -7.58 9.18
N LEU A 54 -8.01 -6.29 9.41
CA LEU A 54 -6.99 -5.73 10.29
C LEU A 54 -7.35 -5.95 11.76
N ALA A 55 -6.37 -6.37 12.56
CA ALA A 55 -6.50 -6.46 14.02
C ALA A 55 -6.57 -5.05 14.66
N PHE A 56 -5.93 -4.07 14.04
CA PHE A 56 -5.88 -2.67 14.47
C PHE A 56 -5.74 -1.77 13.25
N VAL A 57 -6.26 -0.55 13.31
CA VAL A 57 -6.05 0.46 12.28
C VAL A 57 -5.14 1.54 12.82
N THR A 58 -3.94 1.63 12.27
CA THR A 58 -2.99 2.70 12.58
C THR A 58 -3.27 3.91 11.71
N SER A 59 -3.37 3.72 10.40
CA SER A 59 -3.65 4.79 9.44
C SER A 59 -4.93 4.47 8.69
N VAL A 60 -5.87 5.41 8.72
CA VAL A 60 -7.16 5.25 8.05
C VAL A 60 -7.01 5.55 6.57
N GLY A 61 -7.43 4.60 5.74
CA GLY A 61 -7.64 4.79 4.31
C GLY A 61 -9.03 5.36 4.02
N HIS A 62 -9.86 4.61 3.33
CA HIS A 62 -11.27 4.94 3.10
C HIS A 62 -12.21 4.40 4.20
N GLY A 63 -11.66 3.96 5.35
CA GLY A 63 -12.44 3.47 6.48
C GLY A 63 -13.24 2.21 6.13
N GLU A 64 -14.57 2.34 6.11
CA GLU A 64 -15.51 1.28 5.71
C GLU A 64 -15.99 1.43 4.26
N GLY A 65 -15.34 2.30 3.48
CA GLY A 65 -15.74 2.64 2.13
C GLY A 65 -16.77 3.77 2.06
N GLY A 66 -17.31 4.02 0.87
CA GLY A 66 -18.31 5.05 0.61
C GLY A 66 -17.91 6.43 1.14
N ASP A 67 -18.77 7.03 1.93
CA ASP A 67 -18.60 8.36 2.56
C ASP A 67 -17.84 8.34 3.89
N SER A 68 -17.22 7.21 4.25
CA SER A 68 -16.60 7.00 5.57
C SER A 68 -15.60 8.09 5.95
N ARG A 69 -14.74 8.52 5.02
CA ARG A 69 -13.77 9.60 5.27
C ARG A 69 -14.46 10.93 5.62
N GLN A 70 -15.54 11.26 4.93
CA GLN A 70 -16.32 12.48 5.18
C GLN A 70 -16.95 12.44 6.57
N ARG A 71 -17.56 11.31 6.95
CA ARG A 71 -18.14 11.10 8.29
C ARG A 71 -17.10 11.18 9.40
N LEU A 72 -15.86 10.79 9.12
CA LEU A 72 -14.73 10.89 10.05
C LEU A 72 -14.08 12.29 10.07
N GLY A 73 -14.55 13.23 9.24
CA GLY A 73 -13.98 14.57 9.14
C GLY A 73 -12.56 14.62 8.59
N LEU A 74 -12.13 13.59 7.84
CA LEU A 74 -10.79 13.51 7.28
C LEU A 74 -10.73 14.31 5.97
N PRO A 75 -9.84 15.33 5.88
CA PRO A 75 -9.63 16.07 4.64
C PRO A 75 -8.90 15.23 3.60
N GLY A 76 -8.85 15.74 2.37
CA GLY A 76 -8.16 15.08 1.26
C GLY A 76 -8.89 13.85 0.72
N LYS A 77 -8.33 13.27 -0.33
CA LYS A 77 -8.93 12.13 -1.03
C LYS A 77 -8.65 10.79 -0.36
N GLY A 78 -7.66 10.73 0.54
CA GLY A 78 -7.16 9.47 1.09
C GLY A 78 -6.26 8.72 0.10
N PRO A 79 -6.16 7.39 0.23
CA PRO A 79 -5.38 6.58 -0.70
C PRO A 79 -5.99 6.57 -2.10
N VAL A 80 -5.21 7.00 -3.09
CA VAL A 80 -5.65 7.06 -4.50
C VAL A 80 -5.08 5.91 -5.32
N ALA A 81 -4.03 5.25 -4.85
CA ALA A 81 -3.51 4.02 -5.46
C ALA A 81 -2.77 3.16 -4.42
N ILE A 82 -2.83 1.85 -4.64
CA ILE A 82 -1.98 0.85 -4.00
C ILE A 82 -1.12 0.23 -5.11
N ILE A 83 0.19 0.38 -4.98
CA ILE A 83 1.17 -0.11 -5.94
C ILE A 83 1.94 -1.25 -5.27
N THR A 84 1.96 -2.41 -5.89
CA THR A 84 2.64 -3.60 -5.36
C THR A 84 3.70 -4.09 -6.34
N ASP A 85 4.35 -5.19 -6.03
CA ASP A 85 5.22 -5.92 -6.95
C ASP A 85 4.44 -6.77 -7.98
N LEU A 86 3.12 -6.86 -7.90
CA LEU A 86 2.27 -7.62 -8.81
C LEU A 86 1.35 -6.75 -9.66
N CYS A 87 0.77 -5.71 -9.06
CA CYS A 87 -0.29 -4.95 -9.70
C CYS A 87 -0.43 -3.53 -9.15
N ILE A 88 -1.24 -2.72 -9.81
CA ILE A 88 -1.74 -1.45 -9.32
C ILE A 88 -3.23 -1.58 -9.06
N MET A 89 -3.68 -1.06 -7.92
CA MET A 89 -5.08 -1.01 -7.52
C MET A 89 -5.49 0.43 -7.33
N GLU A 90 -6.71 0.75 -7.70
CA GLU A 90 -7.33 2.06 -7.50
C GLU A 90 -8.70 1.92 -6.83
N PRO A 91 -9.15 2.92 -6.06
CA PRO A 91 -10.45 2.87 -5.42
C PRO A 91 -11.57 2.97 -6.47
N GLU A 92 -12.50 2.05 -6.42
CA GLU A 92 -13.69 2.06 -7.28
C GLU A 92 -14.61 3.23 -6.91
N ALA A 93 -15.12 3.93 -7.91
CA ALA A 93 -16.02 5.07 -7.70
C ALA A 93 -17.27 4.67 -6.89
N GLY A 94 -17.58 5.44 -5.86
CA GLY A 94 -18.73 5.24 -4.98
C GLY A 94 -18.47 4.30 -3.81
N SER A 95 -17.88 3.14 -4.02
CA SER A 95 -17.56 2.19 -2.95
C SER A 95 -16.26 2.54 -2.22
N ASN A 96 -15.29 3.11 -2.93
CA ASN A 96 -13.90 3.29 -2.50
C ASN A 96 -13.18 1.98 -2.12
N GLU A 97 -13.71 0.82 -2.55
CA GLU A 97 -13.00 -0.45 -2.46
C GLU A 97 -11.91 -0.50 -3.54
N PHE A 98 -10.70 -0.93 -3.17
CA PHE A 98 -9.62 -1.09 -4.12
C PHE A 98 -9.85 -2.27 -5.04
N VAL A 99 -9.79 -2.03 -6.34
CA VAL A 99 -9.87 -3.02 -7.40
C VAL A 99 -8.59 -2.99 -8.23
N VAL A 100 -8.18 -4.12 -8.77
CA VAL A 100 -6.99 -4.20 -9.64
C VAL A 100 -7.29 -3.53 -10.98
N THR A 101 -6.55 -2.48 -11.31
CA THR A 101 -6.70 -1.72 -12.56
C THR A 101 -5.60 -2.04 -13.57
N SER A 102 -4.42 -2.48 -13.12
CA SER A 102 -3.37 -2.97 -14.02
C SER A 102 -2.54 -4.08 -13.38
N LEU A 103 -2.01 -4.98 -14.21
CA LEU A 103 -1.05 -6.02 -13.83
C LEU A 103 0.33 -5.64 -14.36
N HIS A 104 1.38 -5.97 -13.60
CA HIS A 104 2.73 -5.80 -14.11
C HIS A 104 3.06 -6.86 -15.18
N PRO A 105 4.00 -6.58 -16.10
CA PRO A 105 4.35 -7.51 -17.16
C PRO A 105 4.69 -8.91 -16.63
N GLY A 106 4.04 -9.92 -17.20
CA GLY A 106 4.24 -11.32 -16.82
C GLY A 106 3.48 -11.78 -15.56
N VAL A 107 2.73 -10.90 -14.89
CA VAL A 107 1.91 -11.25 -13.73
C VAL A 107 0.51 -11.70 -14.18
N THR A 108 0.03 -12.79 -13.59
CA THR A 108 -1.33 -13.31 -13.86
C THR A 108 -2.31 -12.90 -12.77
N ARG A 109 -3.62 -12.96 -13.09
CA ARG A 109 -4.69 -12.71 -12.11
C ARG A 109 -4.64 -13.69 -10.94
N GLU A 110 -4.32 -14.95 -11.23
CA GLU A 110 -4.22 -16.03 -10.25
C GLU A 110 -3.13 -15.73 -9.21
N GLN A 111 -1.97 -15.22 -9.63
CA GLN A 111 -0.90 -14.80 -8.72
C GLN A 111 -1.34 -13.69 -7.78
N VAL A 112 -2.09 -12.71 -8.27
CA VAL A 112 -2.65 -11.62 -7.46
C VAL A 112 -3.66 -12.16 -6.44
N VAL A 113 -4.57 -13.04 -6.87
CA VAL A 113 -5.56 -13.69 -5.99
C VAL A 113 -4.85 -14.52 -4.91
N GLU A 114 -3.86 -15.33 -5.30
CA GLU A 114 -3.09 -16.17 -4.37
C GLU A 114 -2.34 -15.36 -3.33
N ALA A 115 -1.86 -14.17 -3.67
CA ALA A 115 -1.14 -13.27 -2.75
C ALA A 115 -2.05 -12.40 -1.88
N THR A 116 -3.39 -12.52 -2.00
CA THR A 116 -4.37 -11.64 -1.35
C THR A 116 -5.27 -12.43 -0.39
N GLY A 117 -5.45 -11.93 0.82
CA GLY A 117 -6.22 -12.59 1.86
C GLY A 117 -7.74 -12.38 1.81
N TRP A 118 -8.27 -11.70 0.78
CA TRP A 118 -9.70 -11.50 0.56
C TRP A 118 -10.07 -11.75 -0.90
N ALA A 119 -11.36 -11.79 -1.22
CA ALA A 119 -11.87 -11.93 -2.59
C ALA A 119 -11.61 -10.63 -3.37
N ILE A 120 -10.37 -10.46 -3.86
CA ILE A 120 -9.97 -9.26 -4.60
C ILE A 120 -10.73 -9.15 -5.92
N ARG A 121 -11.19 -7.94 -6.22
CA ARG A 121 -11.90 -7.63 -7.47
C ARG A 121 -10.96 -7.01 -8.50
N PHE A 122 -11.30 -7.19 -9.74
CA PHE A 122 -10.63 -6.62 -10.89
C PHE A 122 -11.57 -5.65 -11.60
N ALA A 123 -11.01 -4.55 -12.09
CA ALA A 123 -11.76 -3.63 -12.94
C ALA A 123 -12.27 -4.37 -14.20
N GLU A 124 -13.31 -3.86 -14.81
CA GLU A 124 -13.87 -4.42 -16.06
C GLU A 124 -12.78 -4.51 -17.14
N ARG A 125 -11.92 -3.48 -17.22
CA ARG A 125 -10.77 -3.45 -18.11
C ARG A 125 -9.50 -3.34 -17.27
N VAL A 126 -8.70 -4.41 -17.24
CA VAL A 126 -7.40 -4.44 -16.58
C VAL A 126 -6.32 -4.20 -17.63
N ALA A 127 -5.49 -3.18 -17.42
CA ALA A 127 -4.37 -2.84 -18.29
C ALA A 127 -3.11 -3.65 -17.92
N GLU A 128 -2.11 -3.65 -18.78
CA GLU A 128 -0.75 -4.00 -18.41
C GLU A 128 0.01 -2.71 -18.06
N THR A 129 0.75 -2.73 -16.95
CA THR A 129 1.57 -1.57 -16.55
C THR A 129 2.67 -1.38 -17.58
N PRO A 130 2.83 -0.15 -18.12
CA PRO A 130 3.90 0.11 -19.09
C PRO A 130 5.28 -0.10 -18.45
N ALA A 131 6.20 -0.63 -19.23
CA ALA A 131 7.58 -0.77 -18.79
C ALA A 131 8.20 0.62 -18.49
N PRO A 132 9.10 0.72 -17.49
CA PRO A 132 9.79 1.97 -17.21
C PRO A 132 10.63 2.41 -18.42
N SER A 133 10.70 3.70 -18.63
CA SER A 133 11.52 4.31 -19.68
C SER A 133 13.02 4.19 -19.37
N GLU A 134 13.87 4.29 -20.38
CA GLU A 134 15.32 4.31 -20.20
C GLU A 134 15.78 5.46 -19.27
N VAL A 135 15.08 6.60 -19.28
CA VAL A 135 15.39 7.74 -18.41
C VAL A 135 15.10 7.40 -16.95
N GLU A 136 13.97 6.76 -16.65
CA GLU A 136 13.61 6.31 -15.30
C GLU A 136 14.57 5.25 -14.80
N LEU A 137 14.93 4.28 -15.65
CA LEU A 137 15.90 3.24 -15.29
C LEU A 137 17.30 3.82 -15.05
N ALA A 138 17.73 4.79 -15.85
CA ALA A 138 19.01 5.47 -15.64
C ALA A 138 19.04 6.25 -14.33
N ALA A 139 17.96 6.96 -14.00
CA ALA A 139 17.81 7.69 -12.73
C ALA A 139 17.83 6.74 -11.51
N LEU A 140 17.13 5.61 -11.58
CA LEU A 140 17.14 4.59 -10.54
C LEU A 140 18.54 4.02 -10.31
N ARG A 141 19.22 3.61 -11.38
CA ARG A 141 20.59 3.05 -11.32
C ARG A 141 21.60 4.03 -10.74
N ASP A 142 21.50 5.32 -11.12
CA ASP A 142 22.34 6.37 -10.55
C ASP A 142 22.07 6.56 -9.05
N LEU A 143 20.81 6.55 -8.63
CA LEU A 143 20.43 6.64 -7.22
C LEU A 143 20.97 5.43 -6.43
N GLU A 144 20.83 4.22 -6.93
CA GLU A 144 21.34 3.00 -6.32
C GLU A 144 22.87 3.06 -6.16
N ALA A 145 23.58 3.47 -7.21
CA ALA A 145 25.05 3.61 -7.17
C ALA A 145 25.50 4.64 -6.12
N ARG A 146 24.86 5.82 -6.06
CA ARG A 146 25.15 6.84 -5.05
C ARG A 146 24.85 6.37 -3.63
N THR A 147 23.75 5.63 -3.45
CA THR A 147 23.38 5.06 -2.15
C THR A 147 24.40 4.02 -1.70
N ALA A 148 24.81 3.11 -2.58
CA ALA A 148 25.83 2.10 -2.30
C ALA A 148 27.17 2.75 -1.92
N ALA A 149 27.61 3.80 -2.64
CA ALA A 149 28.83 4.54 -2.34
C ALA A 149 28.77 5.22 -0.95
N ALA A 150 27.63 5.83 -0.61
CA ALA A 150 27.44 6.47 0.69
C ALA A 150 27.44 5.47 1.87
N HIS A 151 26.89 4.26 1.67
CA HIS A 151 26.93 3.20 2.67
C HIS A 151 28.29 2.53 2.79
N GLY A 152 29.07 2.40 1.69
CA GLY A 152 30.42 1.86 1.68
C GLY A 152 31.43 2.76 2.40
N GLN A 153 31.23 4.07 2.44
CA GLN A 153 32.09 5.02 3.15
C GLN A 153 31.91 5.01 4.68
N LYS A 154 30.76 4.53 5.19
CA LYS A 154 30.53 4.43 6.66
C LYS A 154 31.25 3.26 7.35
N GLY A 155 31.82 2.35 6.61
CA GLY A 155 32.54 1.18 7.14
C GLY A 155 34.07 1.33 7.23
N SER A 156 34.64 2.50 6.87
CA SER A 156 36.09 2.73 6.87
C SER A 156 36.59 3.68 7.98
N ASP A 157 35.69 4.18 8.83
CA ASP A 157 36.03 5.13 9.92
C ASP A 157 35.74 4.57 11.34
N GLU A 158 35.72 3.22 11.53
CA GLU A 158 35.67 2.58 12.85
C GLU A 158 36.95 1.74 13.11
#